data_43dc67e7eeeee20bc4b7eacb52fc4f6b
#
_entry.id   43dc67e7eeeee20bc4b7eacb52fc4f6b
#
_cell.length_a   1.000
_cell.length_b   1.000
_cell.length_c   1.000
_cell.angle_alpha   90.00
_cell.angle_beta   90.00
_cell.angle_gamma   90.00
#
_symmetry.space_group_name_H-M   'P 1'
#
loop_
_entity.id
_entity.type
_entity.pdbx_description
1 polymer ?
#
loop_
_entity_poly.entity_id
_entity_poly.type
_entity_poly.pdbx_seq_one_letter_code
_entity_poly.pdbx_strand_id
1 'polypeptide(L)'
;MFSYSGSDLYCEQVPLADLAHRVGTPAYVYSAQAIVDNYRAYDQALGGVPHSVCYAVKANSSLAVLALLAREGAGFDIVSGGELFRVIEAGGDPSKVVFSGVGKTAGEVEYALGRGIHSFNCESESELALIDALAARRGVKAGFAIRVNPDVDAATHPYISTGLSRHKFGIAICEAVAVYERARQFRNLAAEGVSCHIGSQMLDPSPILEAVDKVLALAAALRGAGHPIRHLDLGGGLGIAYQAGEKAPAIRGFVESLSARLGESGLEILLEPGRSIVGPAGVLLTRVLYRKRNGAKEFVVVDAAMNDLIRPALYGAHHEIVPVRRNALPEVTADVVGPVCETGDFLARDRQMVNAMPGDFLAVCSAGAYGFVQSSNYNSRPRAPEVLVEGAAYRVVRRRETYEDLVRGETIG
;
A
#
# COMPACT_ATOMS: atom_id res chain seq x y z
N MET A 1 9.15 13.14 -10.34
CA MET A 1 9.17 11.69 -10.61
C MET A 1 10.58 11.27 -11.00
N PHE A 2 10.85 9.97 -11.15
CA PHE A 2 12.17 9.48 -11.58
C PHE A 2 12.34 9.61 -13.09
N SER A 3 13.42 10.23 -13.53
CA SER A 3 13.72 10.43 -14.96
C SER A 3 15.22 10.59 -15.20
N TYR A 4 15.65 10.23 -16.41
CA TYR A 4 17.03 10.49 -16.83
C TYR A 4 17.17 11.92 -17.36
N SER A 5 18.25 12.60 -16.91
CA SER A 5 18.76 13.82 -17.52
C SER A 5 20.18 13.55 -17.99
N GLY A 6 20.40 13.51 -19.30
CA GLY A 6 21.62 12.95 -19.88
C GLY A 6 21.79 11.47 -19.51
N SER A 7 22.90 11.13 -18.88
CA SER A 7 23.21 9.77 -18.44
C SER A 7 22.69 9.45 -17.03
N ASP A 8 22.39 10.47 -16.22
CA ASP A 8 22.13 10.31 -14.79
C ASP A 8 20.63 10.23 -14.48
N LEU A 9 20.27 9.33 -13.57
CA LEU A 9 18.91 9.17 -13.08
C LEU A 9 18.66 10.14 -11.90
N TYR A 10 17.56 10.85 -11.99
CA TYR A 10 17.12 11.82 -11.00
C TYR A 10 15.85 11.36 -10.30
N CYS A 11 15.69 11.75 -9.04
CA CYS A 11 14.42 11.86 -8.36
C CYS A 11 14.09 13.35 -8.27
N GLU A 12 13.03 13.79 -8.97
CA GLU A 12 12.69 15.21 -9.14
C GLU A 12 13.90 15.99 -9.70
N GLN A 13 14.56 16.84 -8.88
CA GLN A 13 15.74 17.59 -9.27
C GLN A 13 17.04 17.07 -8.60
N VAL A 14 16.96 15.97 -7.82
CA VAL A 14 18.11 15.42 -7.10
C VAL A 14 18.73 14.26 -7.87
N PRO A 15 20.03 14.33 -8.24
CA PRO A 15 20.73 13.20 -8.85
C PRO A 15 20.83 12.04 -7.87
N LEU A 16 20.38 10.86 -8.26
CA LEU A 16 20.39 9.69 -7.38
C LEU A 16 21.80 9.18 -7.07
N ALA A 17 22.78 9.43 -7.97
CA ALA A 17 24.17 9.09 -7.70
C ALA A 17 24.73 9.87 -6.49
N ASP A 18 24.47 11.19 -6.44
CA ASP A 18 24.92 12.04 -5.33
C ASP A 18 24.24 11.64 -4.02
N LEU A 19 22.94 11.32 -4.08
CA LEU A 19 22.20 10.84 -2.93
C LEU A 19 22.77 9.51 -2.41
N ALA A 20 23.03 8.55 -3.31
CA ALA A 20 23.63 7.27 -2.97
C ALA A 20 25.01 7.40 -2.31
N HIS A 21 25.84 8.35 -2.79
CA HIS A 21 27.14 8.63 -2.16
C HIS A 21 27.02 9.25 -0.75
N ARG A 22 26.03 10.13 -0.53
CA ARG A 22 25.87 10.85 0.75
C ARG A 22 25.16 10.04 1.81
N VAL A 23 24.11 9.29 1.43
CA VAL A 23 23.25 8.52 2.36
C VAL A 23 23.74 7.07 2.52
N GLY A 24 24.48 6.58 1.49
CA GLY A 24 24.86 5.18 1.38
C GLY A 24 23.70 4.29 0.87
N THR A 25 24.08 3.07 0.47
CA THR A 25 23.14 2.04 -0.02
C THR A 25 23.14 0.82 0.92
N PRO A 26 22.11 -0.05 0.88
CA PRO A 26 20.82 0.19 0.22
C PRO A 26 20.06 1.35 0.86
N ALA A 27 19.19 2.05 0.09
CA ALA A 27 18.38 3.15 0.59
C ALA A 27 17.06 3.26 -0.18
N TYR A 28 15.95 3.48 0.51
CA TYR A 28 14.69 3.82 -0.12
C TYR A 28 14.63 5.32 -0.41
N VAL A 29 14.19 5.68 -1.62
CA VAL A 29 14.02 7.08 -2.03
C VAL A 29 12.62 7.29 -2.57
N TYR A 30 11.93 8.27 -2.05
CA TYR A 30 10.56 8.62 -2.43
C TYR A 30 10.50 10.04 -3.02
N SER A 31 9.72 10.21 -4.09
CA SER A 31 9.37 11.51 -4.66
C SER A 31 8.11 12.05 -3.99
N ALA A 32 8.21 13.16 -3.29
CA ALA A 32 7.07 13.83 -2.66
C ALA A 32 6.06 14.30 -3.72
N GLN A 33 6.54 14.89 -4.80
CA GLN A 33 5.70 15.37 -5.90
C GLN A 33 4.89 14.24 -6.53
N ALA A 34 5.51 13.08 -6.80
CA ALA A 34 4.81 11.94 -7.39
C ALA A 34 3.72 11.39 -6.45
N ILE A 35 3.96 11.34 -5.13
CA ILE A 35 2.97 10.93 -4.14
C ILE A 35 1.76 11.88 -4.16
N VAL A 36 2.02 13.18 -4.13
CA VAL A 36 0.97 14.23 -4.14
C VAL A 36 0.18 14.19 -5.45
N ASP A 37 0.87 14.09 -6.59
CA ASP A 37 0.21 14.05 -7.89
C ASP A 37 -0.71 12.84 -8.03
N ASN A 38 -0.25 11.67 -7.59
CA ASN A 38 -1.06 10.44 -7.61
C ASN A 38 -2.27 10.54 -6.68
N TYR A 39 -2.11 11.12 -5.48
CA TYR A 39 -3.23 11.36 -4.57
C TYR A 39 -4.25 12.32 -5.19
N ARG A 40 -3.79 13.47 -5.67
CA ARG A 40 -4.63 14.49 -6.31
C ARG A 40 -5.36 13.97 -7.56
N ALA A 41 -4.76 13.00 -8.27
CA ALA A 41 -5.42 12.39 -9.42
C ALA A 41 -6.70 11.63 -9.03
N TYR A 42 -6.76 11.02 -7.83
CA TYR A 42 -7.97 10.44 -7.27
C TYR A 42 -8.96 11.52 -6.84
N ASP A 43 -8.51 12.43 -5.99
CA ASP A 43 -9.31 13.47 -5.35
C ASP A 43 -10.00 14.36 -6.39
N GLN A 44 -9.22 14.89 -7.34
CA GLN A 44 -9.77 15.76 -8.40
C GLN A 44 -10.73 15.05 -9.36
N ALA A 45 -10.50 13.78 -9.65
CA ALA A 45 -11.38 13.03 -10.55
C ALA A 45 -12.73 12.67 -9.91
N LEU A 46 -12.80 12.66 -8.55
CA LEU A 46 -14.04 12.52 -7.78
C LEU A 46 -14.73 13.85 -7.45
N GLY A 47 -14.16 14.98 -7.85
CA GLY A 47 -14.55 16.32 -7.41
C GLY A 47 -16.01 16.75 -7.60
N GLY A 48 -16.84 15.92 -8.26
CA GLY A 48 -18.29 16.14 -8.40
C GLY A 48 -19.14 15.26 -7.45
N VAL A 49 -18.52 14.39 -6.65
CA VAL A 49 -19.19 13.41 -5.79
C VAL A 49 -18.66 13.56 -4.37
N PRO A 50 -19.51 13.51 -3.32
CA PRO A 50 -19.02 13.41 -1.94
C PRO A 50 -18.08 12.22 -1.82
N HIS A 51 -16.83 12.45 -1.38
CA HIS A 51 -15.83 11.39 -1.35
C HIS A 51 -14.75 11.62 -0.30
N SER A 52 -14.07 10.54 0.03
CA SER A 52 -12.84 10.52 0.83
C SER A 52 -11.83 9.56 0.21
N VAL A 53 -10.61 10.03 -0.05
CA VAL A 53 -9.51 9.18 -0.47
C VAL A 53 -8.73 8.77 0.78
N CYS A 54 -8.97 7.54 1.24
CA CYS A 54 -8.36 6.96 2.44
C CYS A 54 -7.09 6.21 2.07
N TYR A 55 -5.93 6.83 2.19
CA TYR A 55 -4.67 6.19 1.84
C TYR A 55 -4.44 4.91 2.64
N ALA A 56 -4.19 3.78 1.97
CA ALA A 56 -3.92 2.50 2.62
C ALA A 56 -2.51 2.48 3.24
N VAL A 57 -2.43 2.67 4.56
CA VAL A 57 -1.18 2.82 5.34
C VAL A 57 -0.26 1.61 5.19
N LYS A 58 -0.83 0.41 5.06
CA LYS A 58 -0.10 -0.85 4.81
C LYS A 58 0.82 -0.83 3.59
N ALA A 59 0.57 0.07 2.62
CA ALA A 59 1.43 0.17 1.44
C ALA A 59 2.78 0.84 1.75
N ASN A 60 2.77 1.90 2.56
CA ASN A 60 3.95 2.59 3.08
C ASN A 60 3.56 3.41 4.32
N SER A 61 4.04 3.02 5.48
CA SER A 61 3.71 3.64 6.77
C SER A 61 4.74 4.66 7.26
N SER A 62 5.63 5.17 6.40
CA SER A 62 6.59 6.22 6.75
C SER A 62 5.85 7.47 7.23
N LEU A 63 6.23 8.01 8.42
CA LEU A 63 5.61 9.21 8.97
C LEU A 63 5.65 10.39 8.00
N ALA A 64 6.73 10.51 7.22
CA ALA A 64 6.87 11.58 6.25
C ALA A 64 5.88 11.45 5.08
N VAL A 65 5.61 10.22 4.62
CA VAL A 65 4.60 9.94 3.59
C VAL A 65 3.21 10.22 4.14
N LEU A 66 2.90 9.74 5.34
CA LEU A 66 1.62 10.00 6.00
C LEU A 66 1.39 11.50 6.24
N ALA A 67 2.39 12.23 6.74
CA ALA A 67 2.31 13.67 6.96
C ALA A 67 2.13 14.45 5.65
N LEU A 68 2.74 13.99 4.55
CA LEU A 68 2.55 14.58 3.23
C LEU A 68 1.09 14.45 2.79
N LEU A 69 0.52 13.24 2.89
CA LEU A 69 -0.87 12.98 2.51
C LEU A 69 -1.88 13.63 3.47
N ALA A 70 -1.58 13.70 4.77
CA ALA A 70 -2.41 14.42 5.74
C ALA A 70 -2.54 15.91 5.38
N ARG A 71 -1.45 16.55 4.93
CA ARG A 71 -1.49 17.96 4.45
C ARG A 71 -2.35 18.14 3.19
N GLU A 72 -2.46 17.11 2.36
CA GLU A 72 -3.36 17.09 1.20
C GLU A 72 -4.83 16.83 1.59
N GLY A 73 -5.11 16.56 2.86
CA GLY A 73 -6.47 16.31 3.37
C GLY A 73 -6.93 14.85 3.29
N ALA A 74 -6.02 13.92 3.01
CA ALA A 74 -6.32 12.49 2.90
C ALA A 74 -6.96 11.91 4.17
N GLY A 75 -7.90 10.98 3.98
CA GLY A 75 -8.25 9.97 4.96
C GLY A 75 -7.22 8.83 4.96
N PHE A 76 -7.40 7.86 5.86
CA PHE A 76 -6.47 6.72 5.97
C PHE A 76 -7.22 5.42 6.20
N ASP A 77 -6.87 4.38 5.43
CA ASP A 77 -7.24 2.99 5.69
C ASP A 77 -6.14 2.33 6.53
N ILE A 78 -6.50 1.85 7.72
CA ILE A 78 -5.61 1.19 8.65
C ILE A 78 -6.03 -0.26 8.90
N VAL A 79 -5.08 -1.10 9.29
CA VAL A 79 -5.32 -2.50 9.64
C VAL A 79 -4.78 -2.89 11.02
N SER A 80 -4.30 -1.93 11.79
CA SER A 80 -3.82 -2.13 13.17
C SER A 80 -3.82 -0.85 13.99
N GLY A 81 -3.78 -0.98 15.31
CA GLY A 81 -3.59 0.14 16.21
C GLY A 81 -2.25 0.87 16.03
N GLY A 82 -1.21 0.13 15.60
CA GLY A 82 0.09 0.72 15.27
C GLY A 82 0.03 1.64 14.05
N GLU A 83 -0.78 1.31 13.06
CA GLU A 83 -1.00 2.20 11.91
C GLU A 83 -1.80 3.44 12.32
N LEU A 84 -2.84 3.30 13.17
CA LEU A 84 -3.56 4.44 13.74
C LEU A 84 -2.63 5.39 14.49
N PHE A 85 -1.77 4.83 15.34
CA PHE A 85 -0.77 5.61 16.06
C PHE A 85 0.12 6.42 15.09
N ARG A 86 0.60 5.78 14.01
CA ARG A 86 1.43 6.47 13.00
C ARG A 86 0.66 7.58 12.28
N VAL A 87 -0.61 7.36 11.95
CA VAL A 87 -1.46 8.39 11.31
C VAL A 87 -1.58 9.62 12.21
N ILE A 88 -1.84 9.42 13.51
CA ILE A 88 -1.97 10.50 14.49
C ILE A 88 -0.64 11.26 14.64
N GLU A 89 0.47 10.54 14.82
CA GLU A 89 1.82 11.13 14.94
C GLU A 89 2.22 11.92 13.68
N ALA A 90 1.69 11.54 12.52
CA ALA A 90 1.91 12.24 11.26
C ALA A 90 0.99 13.47 11.07
N GLY A 91 0.07 13.75 11.99
CA GLY A 91 -0.89 14.85 11.91
C GLY A 91 -2.13 14.51 11.07
N GLY A 92 -2.41 13.23 10.79
CA GLY A 92 -3.65 12.80 10.14
C GLY A 92 -4.86 12.98 11.06
N ASP A 93 -6.01 13.27 10.44
CA ASP A 93 -7.29 13.45 11.14
C ASP A 93 -7.93 12.08 11.44
N PRO A 94 -8.06 11.67 12.71
CA PRO A 94 -8.69 10.39 13.05
C PRO A 94 -10.13 10.27 12.55
N SER A 95 -10.88 11.37 12.47
CA SER A 95 -12.26 11.35 11.99
C SER A 95 -12.40 10.97 10.49
N LYS A 96 -11.28 10.88 9.76
CA LYS A 96 -11.17 10.42 8.37
C LYS A 96 -10.51 9.04 8.26
N VAL A 97 -10.39 8.30 9.38
CA VAL A 97 -9.76 6.98 9.39
C VAL A 97 -10.81 5.88 9.31
N VAL A 98 -10.64 4.92 8.40
CA VAL A 98 -11.38 3.66 8.36
C VAL A 98 -10.49 2.52 8.86
N PHE A 99 -11.04 1.64 9.69
CA PHE A 99 -10.30 0.53 10.28
C PHE A 99 -10.75 -0.81 9.67
N SER A 100 -9.93 -1.34 8.78
CA SER A 100 -10.14 -2.59 8.06
C SER A 100 -9.40 -3.77 8.71
N GLY A 101 -9.58 -4.99 8.18
CA GLY A 101 -8.85 -6.20 8.59
C GLY A 101 -9.62 -7.12 9.52
N VAL A 102 -9.32 -8.42 9.41
CA VAL A 102 -10.09 -9.55 10.02
C VAL A 102 -9.74 -9.83 11.48
N GLY A 103 -8.76 -9.15 12.05
CA GLY A 103 -8.20 -9.53 13.36
C GLY A 103 -8.05 -8.36 14.32
N LYS A 104 -8.98 -7.39 14.34
CA LYS A 104 -8.95 -6.29 15.29
C LYS A 104 -9.05 -6.81 16.72
N THR A 105 -8.08 -6.48 17.55
CA THR A 105 -8.09 -6.84 18.98
C THR A 105 -8.93 -5.85 19.79
N ALA A 106 -9.39 -6.28 20.99
CA ALA A 106 -10.13 -5.40 21.87
C ALA A 106 -9.39 -4.11 22.22
N GLY A 107 -8.07 -4.18 22.46
CA GLY A 107 -7.25 -3.01 22.75
C GLY A 107 -7.13 -2.04 21.57
N GLU A 108 -7.02 -2.54 20.35
CA GLU A 108 -6.99 -1.70 19.14
C GLU A 108 -8.35 -1.04 18.88
N VAL A 109 -9.44 -1.76 19.09
CA VAL A 109 -10.80 -1.21 18.99
C VAL A 109 -11.02 -0.12 20.05
N GLU A 110 -10.62 -0.36 21.31
CA GLU A 110 -10.70 0.66 22.38
C GLU A 110 -9.88 1.91 22.06
N TYR A 111 -8.68 1.70 21.50
CA TYR A 111 -7.82 2.82 21.07
C TYR A 111 -8.49 3.62 19.95
N ALA A 112 -9.03 2.95 18.93
CA ALA A 112 -9.70 3.58 17.80
C ALA A 112 -10.98 4.33 18.22
N LEU A 113 -11.82 3.72 19.07
CA LEU A 113 -12.99 4.38 19.66
C LEU A 113 -12.59 5.63 20.45
N GLY A 114 -11.49 5.55 21.21
CA GLY A 114 -10.98 6.69 21.98
C GLY A 114 -10.43 7.84 21.13
N ARG A 115 -10.14 7.58 19.86
CA ARG A 115 -9.67 8.58 18.87
C ARG A 115 -10.78 9.10 17.98
N GLY A 116 -11.99 8.51 18.02
CA GLY A 116 -13.13 8.95 17.23
C GLY A 116 -12.89 8.75 15.73
N ILE A 117 -12.48 7.54 15.32
CA ILE A 117 -12.28 7.23 13.90
C ILE A 117 -13.61 7.30 13.15
N HIS A 118 -13.53 7.39 11.81
CA HIS A 118 -14.69 7.48 10.94
C HIS A 118 -15.58 6.24 11.06
N SER A 119 -15.01 5.05 10.82
CA SER A 119 -15.78 3.82 10.73
C SER A 119 -14.90 2.59 10.90
N PHE A 120 -15.52 1.48 11.32
CA PHE A 120 -14.93 0.14 11.29
C PHE A 120 -15.46 -0.63 10.09
N ASN A 121 -14.58 -1.17 9.24
CA ASN A 121 -14.92 -2.14 8.21
C ASN A 121 -14.92 -3.53 8.86
N CYS A 122 -16.09 -4.06 9.18
CA CYS A 122 -16.30 -5.27 9.96
C CYS A 122 -16.37 -6.51 9.07
N GLU A 123 -15.75 -7.58 9.52
CA GLU A 123 -15.57 -8.83 8.77
C GLU A 123 -16.46 -9.98 9.32
N SER A 124 -17.13 -9.78 10.49
CA SER A 124 -17.97 -10.80 11.13
C SER A 124 -18.92 -10.21 12.17
N GLU A 125 -19.98 -10.97 12.52
CA GLU A 125 -20.92 -10.61 13.59
C GLU A 125 -20.27 -10.62 14.98
N SER A 126 -19.30 -11.51 15.22
CA SER A 126 -18.57 -11.53 16.50
C SER A 126 -17.73 -10.27 16.68
N GLU A 127 -17.21 -9.70 15.61
CA GLU A 127 -16.51 -8.42 15.64
C GLU A 127 -17.48 -7.26 15.96
N LEU A 128 -18.67 -7.25 15.36
CA LEU A 128 -19.71 -6.27 15.69
C LEU A 128 -20.08 -6.33 17.18
N ALA A 129 -20.25 -7.54 17.74
CA ALA A 129 -20.54 -7.72 19.16
C ALA A 129 -19.42 -7.18 20.07
N LEU A 130 -18.16 -7.40 19.69
CA LEU A 130 -17.00 -6.86 20.40
C LEU A 130 -17.01 -5.33 20.38
N ILE A 131 -17.19 -4.72 19.21
CA ILE A 131 -17.18 -3.25 19.05
C ILE A 131 -18.35 -2.63 19.82
N ASP A 132 -19.55 -3.23 19.77
CA ASP A 132 -20.72 -2.75 20.52
C ASP A 132 -20.46 -2.73 22.03
N ALA A 133 -19.92 -3.84 22.57
CA ALA A 133 -19.59 -3.94 24.00
C ALA A 133 -18.55 -2.90 24.45
N LEU A 134 -17.54 -2.63 23.61
CA LEU A 134 -16.51 -1.65 23.89
C LEU A 134 -17.02 -0.20 23.76
N ALA A 135 -17.86 0.06 22.75
CA ALA A 135 -18.52 1.35 22.55
C ALA A 135 -19.46 1.68 23.71
N ALA A 136 -20.24 0.67 24.19
CA ALA A 136 -21.10 0.79 25.38
C ALA A 136 -20.30 1.22 26.62
N ARG A 137 -19.17 0.57 26.89
CA ARG A 137 -18.29 0.92 28.02
C ARG A 137 -17.76 2.36 27.97
N ARG A 138 -17.60 2.90 26.77
CA ARG A 138 -17.15 4.27 26.56
C ARG A 138 -18.28 5.28 26.47
N GLY A 139 -19.53 4.84 26.37
CA GLY A 139 -20.68 5.72 26.16
C GLY A 139 -20.65 6.44 24.80
N VAL A 140 -20.09 5.78 23.77
CA VAL A 140 -20.02 6.32 22.40
C VAL A 140 -20.80 5.43 21.44
N LYS A 141 -21.11 5.97 20.26
CA LYS A 141 -21.69 5.23 19.16
C LYS A 141 -20.64 5.08 18.06
N ALA A 142 -20.38 3.84 17.62
CA ALA A 142 -19.39 3.54 16.60
C ALA A 142 -20.05 3.36 15.23
N GLY A 143 -19.56 4.08 14.21
CA GLY A 143 -19.90 3.84 12.82
C GLY A 143 -19.29 2.53 12.32
N PHE A 144 -20.06 1.76 11.56
CA PHE A 144 -19.53 0.57 10.91
C PHE A 144 -20.05 0.39 9.48
N ALA A 145 -19.24 -0.27 8.67
CA ALA A 145 -19.60 -0.88 7.40
C ALA A 145 -19.31 -2.38 7.49
N ILE A 146 -20.15 -3.21 6.91
CA ILE A 146 -19.83 -4.63 6.72
C ILE A 146 -19.04 -4.76 5.42
N ARG A 147 -17.87 -5.40 5.52
CA ARG A 147 -17.11 -5.78 4.34
C ARG A 147 -17.77 -6.99 3.70
N VAL A 148 -18.26 -6.80 2.49
CA VAL A 148 -18.90 -7.84 1.70
C VAL A 148 -17.94 -8.39 0.65
N ASN A 149 -18.08 -9.67 0.38
CA ASN A 149 -17.45 -10.34 -0.73
C ASN A 149 -18.47 -10.44 -1.88
N PRO A 150 -18.28 -9.67 -2.97
CA PRO A 150 -19.23 -9.62 -4.07
C PRO A 150 -19.12 -10.82 -5.02
N ASP A 151 -18.26 -11.80 -4.73
CA ASP A 151 -18.00 -12.99 -5.56
C ASP A 151 -17.64 -12.60 -7.00
N VAL A 152 -16.65 -11.76 -7.14
CA VAL A 152 -16.05 -11.33 -8.42
C VAL A 152 -14.62 -11.85 -8.49
N ASP A 153 -14.27 -12.51 -9.60
CA ASP A 153 -12.90 -12.98 -9.83
C ASP A 153 -12.05 -11.82 -10.36
N ALA A 154 -11.12 -11.37 -9.54
CA ALA A 154 -10.19 -10.31 -9.90
C ALA A 154 -9.02 -10.78 -10.79
N ALA A 155 -8.92 -12.09 -11.11
CA ALA A 155 -7.86 -12.70 -11.91
C ALA A 155 -6.43 -12.25 -11.49
N THR A 156 -6.20 -12.05 -10.18
CA THR A 156 -4.93 -11.61 -9.63
C THR A 156 -4.16 -12.76 -8.99
N HIS A 157 -2.88 -12.51 -8.62
CA HIS A 157 -2.07 -13.51 -7.94
C HIS A 157 -2.81 -14.10 -6.71
N PRO A 158 -2.81 -15.43 -6.48
CA PRO A 158 -3.60 -16.08 -5.42
C PRO A 158 -3.40 -15.50 -4.02
N TYR A 159 -2.21 -14.98 -3.68
CA TYR A 159 -1.92 -14.41 -2.36
C TYR A 159 -2.44 -12.98 -2.16
N ILE A 160 -2.88 -12.29 -3.23
CA ILE A 160 -3.39 -10.91 -3.17
C ILE A 160 -4.83 -10.77 -3.67
N SER A 161 -5.48 -11.87 -4.06
CA SER A 161 -6.93 -11.95 -4.34
C SER A 161 -7.71 -12.00 -3.03
N THR A 162 -8.82 -11.26 -2.93
CA THR A 162 -9.66 -11.18 -1.72
C THR A 162 -11.15 -11.26 -2.02
N GLY A 163 -11.55 -11.34 -3.30
CA GLY A 163 -12.93 -11.24 -3.76
C GLY A 163 -13.72 -12.54 -3.85
N LEU A 164 -13.14 -13.70 -3.54
CA LEU A 164 -13.80 -15.00 -3.66
C LEU A 164 -14.25 -15.53 -2.29
N SER A 165 -15.34 -16.28 -2.29
CA SER A 165 -15.97 -16.87 -1.08
C SER A 165 -15.04 -17.76 -0.24
N ARG A 166 -13.99 -18.34 -0.85
CA ARG A 166 -12.96 -19.16 -0.17
C ARG A 166 -11.89 -18.36 0.60
N HIS A 167 -11.89 -17.04 0.50
CA HIS A 167 -10.92 -16.20 1.19
C HIS A 167 -11.42 -15.85 2.60
N LYS A 168 -10.47 -15.55 3.50
CA LYS A 168 -10.76 -15.22 4.90
C LYS A 168 -11.47 -13.86 5.10
N PHE A 169 -11.67 -13.11 4.03
CA PHE A 169 -12.14 -11.73 4.10
C PHE A 169 -13.61 -11.60 3.74
N GLY A 170 -14.31 -10.75 4.49
CA GLY A 170 -15.67 -10.33 4.20
C GLY A 170 -16.74 -11.39 4.46
N ILE A 171 -17.98 -10.95 4.35
CA ILE A 171 -19.19 -11.77 4.42
C ILE A 171 -19.72 -11.93 2.99
N ALA A 172 -20.26 -13.09 2.65
CA ALA A 172 -20.87 -13.30 1.33
C ALA A 172 -21.98 -12.26 1.08
N ILE A 173 -21.97 -11.61 -0.09
CA ILE A 173 -22.92 -10.52 -0.38
C ILE A 173 -24.39 -10.95 -0.25
N CYS A 174 -24.71 -12.22 -0.54
CA CYS A 174 -26.06 -12.77 -0.39
C CYS A 174 -26.51 -12.87 1.08
N GLU A 175 -25.59 -12.91 2.06
CA GLU A 175 -25.88 -12.95 3.49
C GLU A 175 -25.93 -11.55 4.12
N ALA A 176 -25.44 -10.54 3.41
CA ALA A 176 -25.22 -9.21 3.97
C ALA A 176 -26.49 -8.59 4.56
N VAL A 177 -27.62 -8.62 3.84
CA VAL A 177 -28.90 -8.05 4.33
C VAL A 177 -29.31 -8.68 5.66
N ALA A 178 -29.21 -10.01 5.77
CA ALA A 178 -29.55 -10.71 7.01
C ALA A 178 -28.62 -10.34 8.17
N VAL A 179 -27.32 -10.10 7.89
CA VAL A 179 -26.36 -9.66 8.91
C VAL A 179 -26.67 -8.23 9.36
N TYR A 180 -26.99 -7.30 8.44
CA TYR A 180 -27.43 -5.95 8.81
C TYR A 180 -28.69 -5.94 9.65
N GLU A 181 -29.69 -6.81 9.34
CA GLU A 181 -30.90 -6.93 10.15
C GLU A 181 -30.57 -7.44 11.56
N ARG A 182 -29.73 -8.47 11.70
CA ARG A 182 -29.30 -8.94 13.03
C ARG A 182 -28.45 -7.89 13.76
N ALA A 183 -27.70 -7.05 13.05
CA ALA A 183 -26.90 -5.99 13.66
C ALA A 183 -27.75 -4.89 14.34
N ARG A 184 -29.07 -4.80 14.06
CA ARG A 184 -29.99 -3.87 14.76
C ARG A 184 -30.05 -4.09 16.27
N GLN A 185 -29.68 -5.29 16.77
CA GLN A 185 -29.59 -5.55 18.20
C GLN A 185 -28.45 -4.76 18.89
N PHE A 186 -27.42 -4.37 18.17
CA PHE A 186 -26.25 -3.67 18.71
C PHE A 186 -26.53 -2.16 18.80
N ARG A 187 -26.89 -1.73 20.03
CA ARG A 187 -27.40 -0.35 20.27
C ARG A 187 -26.34 0.74 20.19
N ASN A 188 -25.08 0.36 20.36
CA ASN A 188 -23.95 1.30 20.34
C ASN A 188 -23.24 1.31 18.99
N LEU A 189 -23.82 0.68 17.97
CA LEU A 189 -23.35 0.70 16.59
C LEU A 189 -24.28 1.50 15.68
N ALA A 190 -23.72 2.09 14.64
CA ALA A 190 -24.43 2.76 13.55
C ALA A 190 -24.04 2.11 12.22
N ALA A 191 -25.00 1.50 11.54
CA ALA A 191 -24.81 0.92 10.21
C ALA A 191 -24.74 2.04 9.16
N GLU A 192 -23.56 2.59 8.89
CA GLU A 192 -23.41 3.78 8.05
C GLU A 192 -22.92 3.49 6.63
N GLY A 193 -22.27 2.36 6.40
CA GLY A 193 -21.69 2.03 5.10
C GLY A 193 -21.77 0.58 4.72
N VAL A 194 -21.33 0.31 3.48
CA VAL A 194 -21.00 -1.02 2.96
C VAL A 194 -19.58 -0.95 2.42
N SER A 195 -18.72 -1.92 2.74
CA SER A 195 -17.35 -1.97 2.27
C SER A 195 -17.12 -3.18 1.37
N CYS A 196 -16.27 -3.04 0.36
CA CYS A 196 -15.75 -4.17 -0.42
C CYS A 196 -14.30 -3.92 -0.84
N HIS A 197 -13.54 -5.01 -0.98
CA HIS A 197 -12.20 -4.99 -1.55
C HIS A 197 -11.91 -6.34 -2.19
N ILE A 198 -11.76 -6.39 -3.51
CA ILE A 198 -11.72 -7.64 -4.26
C ILE A 198 -10.33 -8.14 -4.61
N GLY A 199 -9.31 -7.31 -4.47
CA GLY A 199 -7.93 -7.71 -4.78
C GLY A 199 -6.97 -6.54 -4.92
N SER A 200 -5.77 -6.85 -5.37
CA SER A 200 -4.68 -5.89 -5.53
C SER A 200 -3.92 -6.15 -6.83
N GLN A 201 -3.28 -5.11 -7.39
CA GLN A 201 -2.54 -5.15 -8.64
C GLN A 201 -3.43 -5.52 -9.86
N MET A 202 -4.61 -4.96 -9.93
CA MET A 202 -5.51 -5.13 -11.06
C MET A 202 -5.13 -4.18 -12.20
N LEU A 203 -4.62 -4.73 -13.29
CA LEU A 203 -4.29 -3.96 -14.51
C LEU A 203 -5.53 -3.77 -15.40
N ASP A 204 -6.52 -4.63 -15.28
CA ASP A 204 -7.86 -4.43 -15.80
C ASP A 204 -8.80 -4.02 -14.66
N PRO A 205 -9.39 -2.82 -14.67
CA PRO A 205 -10.31 -2.36 -13.63
C PRO A 205 -11.73 -2.93 -13.75
N SER A 206 -12.06 -3.67 -14.80
CA SER A 206 -13.41 -4.19 -15.06
C SER A 206 -13.99 -4.98 -13.88
N PRO A 207 -13.22 -5.88 -13.18
CA PRO A 207 -13.73 -6.57 -12.00
C PRO A 207 -14.10 -5.61 -10.84
N ILE A 208 -13.34 -4.51 -10.67
CA ILE A 208 -13.70 -3.51 -9.65
C ILE A 208 -15.04 -2.87 -10.00
N LEU A 209 -15.23 -2.51 -11.25
CA LEU A 209 -16.47 -1.89 -11.72
C LEU A 209 -17.67 -2.83 -11.57
N GLU A 210 -17.51 -4.13 -11.83
CA GLU A 210 -18.55 -5.14 -11.58
C GLU A 210 -18.90 -5.25 -10.08
N ALA A 211 -17.89 -5.25 -9.21
CA ALA A 211 -18.10 -5.28 -7.76
C ALA A 211 -18.87 -4.03 -7.28
N VAL A 212 -18.58 -2.86 -7.85
CA VAL A 212 -19.30 -1.61 -7.55
C VAL A 212 -20.78 -1.73 -7.88
N ASP A 213 -21.16 -2.28 -9.05
CA ASP A 213 -22.57 -2.46 -9.44
C ASP A 213 -23.31 -3.36 -8.40
N LYS A 214 -22.66 -4.45 -7.93
CA LYS A 214 -23.23 -5.35 -6.91
C LYS A 214 -23.39 -4.65 -5.56
N VAL A 215 -22.41 -3.87 -5.13
CA VAL A 215 -22.43 -3.16 -3.83
C VAL A 215 -23.43 -2.01 -3.85
N LEU A 216 -23.59 -1.31 -4.97
CA LEU A 216 -24.65 -0.31 -5.15
C LEU A 216 -26.06 -0.91 -5.00
N ALA A 217 -26.30 -2.07 -5.64
CA ALA A 217 -27.57 -2.79 -5.49
C ALA A 217 -27.84 -3.20 -4.05
N LEU A 218 -26.80 -3.68 -3.33
CA LEU A 218 -26.91 -4.00 -1.90
C LEU A 218 -27.23 -2.75 -1.06
N ALA A 219 -26.53 -1.63 -1.29
CA ALA A 219 -26.79 -0.39 -0.56
C ALA A 219 -28.22 0.12 -0.75
N ALA A 220 -28.75 0.02 -1.99
CA ALA A 220 -30.14 0.36 -2.30
C ALA A 220 -31.12 -0.54 -1.55
N ALA A 221 -30.87 -1.86 -1.50
CA ALA A 221 -31.70 -2.82 -0.76
C ALA A 221 -31.69 -2.52 0.76
N LEU A 222 -30.53 -2.23 1.33
CA LEU A 222 -30.37 -1.88 2.74
C LEU A 222 -31.09 -0.57 3.10
N ARG A 223 -30.98 0.45 2.23
CA ARG A 223 -31.73 1.71 2.40
C ARG A 223 -33.24 1.46 2.33
N GLY A 224 -33.70 0.62 1.38
CA GLY A 224 -35.09 0.19 1.28
C GLY A 224 -35.60 -0.55 2.52
N ALA A 225 -34.73 -1.30 3.20
CA ALA A 225 -35.01 -1.94 4.47
C ALA A 225 -34.89 -1.00 5.70
N GLY A 226 -34.59 0.30 5.48
CA GLY A 226 -34.52 1.32 6.52
C GLY A 226 -33.19 1.42 7.25
N HIS A 227 -32.09 0.88 6.69
CA HIS A 227 -30.76 1.11 7.21
C HIS A 227 -30.21 2.47 6.71
N PRO A 228 -29.61 3.29 7.58
CA PRO A 228 -29.15 4.64 7.22
C PRO A 228 -27.78 4.61 6.53
N ILE A 229 -27.65 3.84 5.43
CA ILE A 229 -26.42 3.74 4.66
C ILE A 229 -26.10 5.08 4.01
N ARG A 230 -24.93 5.63 4.32
CA ARG A 230 -24.45 6.95 3.90
C ARG A 230 -23.22 6.88 2.98
N HIS A 231 -22.37 5.85 3.13
CA HIS A 231 -21.16 5.70 2.35
C HIS A 231 -20.96 4.31 1.75
N LEU A 232 -20.23 4.26 0.67
CA LEU A 232 -19.67 3.04 0.08
C LEU A 232 -18.14 3.11 0.14
N ASP A 233 -17.53 2.15 0.80
CA ASP A 233 -16.10 1.95 0.76
C ASP A 233 -15.78 0.90 -0.31
N LEU A 234 -15.21 1.36 -1.42
CA LEU A 234 -14.92 0.54 -2.59
C LEU A 234 -13.51 -0.06 -2.55
N GLY A 235 -12.80 0.16 -1.44
CA GLY A 235 -11.43 -0.32 -1.28
C GLY A 235 -10.44 0.31 -2.26
N GLY A 236 -9.40 -0.43 -2.55
CA GLY A 236 -8.39 -0.05 -3.53
C GLY A 236 -8.25 -1.10 -4.63
N GLY A 237 -6.99 -1.40 -4.99
CA GLY A 237 -6.69 -2.53 -5.87
C GLY A 237 -6.14 -2.15 -7.23
N LEU A 238 -6.23 -0.87 -7.66
CA LEU A 238 -5.69 -0.43 -8.93
C LEU A 238 -4.20 -0.77 -9.04
N GLY A 239 -3.84 -1.44 -10.14
CA GLY A 239 -2.48 -1.90 -10.43
C GLY A 239 -1.59 -0.80 -10.98
N ILE A 240 -0.28 -1.06 -10.94
CA ILE A 240 0.78 -0.22 -11.53
C ILE A 240 1.65 -1.05 -12.47
N ALA A 241 2.34 -0.40 -13.38
CA ALA A 241 3.35 -1.06 -14.21
C ALA A 241 4.60 -1.36 -13.37
N TYR A 242 5.02 -2.62 -13.38
CA TYR A 242 6.28 -3.07 -12.78
C TYR A 242 7.35 -3.40 -13.83
N GLN A 243 6.93 -3.63 -15.08
CA GLN A 243 7.82 -3.94 -16.21
C GLN A 243 7.78 -2.82 -17.24
N ALA A 244 8.89 -2.62 -17.94
CA ALA A 244 8.92 -1.73 -19.09
C ALA A 244 7.91 -2.19 -20.16
N GLY A 245 7.12 -1.25 -20.67
CA GLY A 245 6.08 -1.54 -21.67
C GLY A 245 4.76 -2.11 -21.13
N GLU A 246 4.67 -2.46 -19.85
CA GLU A 246 3.41 -2.85 -19.22
C GLU A 246 2.47 -1.64 -19.14
N LYS A 247 1.21 -1.85 -19.51
CA LYS A 247 0.19 -0.79 -19.45
C LYS A 247 -0.59 -0.91 -18.16
N ALA A 248 -0.43 0.06 -17.28
CA ALA A 248 -1.28 0.23 -16.10
C ALA A 248 -2.44 1.17 -16.40
N PRO A 249 -3.62 0.98 -15.79
CA PRO A 249 -4.73 1.90 -15.93
C PRO A 249 -4.37 3.26 -15.34
N ALA A 250 -4.75 4.33 -16.04
CA ALA A 250 -4.60 5.68 -15.53
C ALA A 250 -5.61 5.92 -14.38
N ILE A 251 -5.13 6.48 -13.26
CA ILE A 251 -5.98 6.79 -12.09
C ILE A 251 -7.22 7.57 -12.50
N ARG A 252 -7.06 8.66 -13.26
CA ARG A 252 -8.17 9.51 -13.72
C ARG A 252 -9.22 8.73 -14.50
N GLY A 253 -8.83 7.95 -15.51
CA GLY A 253 -9.78 7.19 -16.35
C GLY A 253 -10.53 6.11 -15.55
N PHE A 254 -9.85 5.47 -14.57
CA PHE A 254 -10.49 4.54 -13.64
C PHE A 254 -11.56 5.26 -12.79
N VAL A 255 -11.21 6.39 -12.18
CA VAL A 255 -12.12 7.15 -11.31
C VAL A 255 -13.29 7.74 -12.09
N GLU A 256 -13.07 8.23 -13.31
CA GLU A 256 -14.16 8.68 -14.20
C GLU A 256 -15.13 7.54 -14.52
N SER A 257 -14.63 6.31 -14.75
CA SER A 257 -15.47 5.12 -14.95
C SER A 257 -16.25 4.73 -13.68
N LEU A 258 -15.68 4.91 -12.50
CA LEU A 258 -16.36 4.77 -11.21
C LEU A 258 -17.46 5.82 -11.05
N SER A 259 -17.15 7.09 -11.24
CA SER A 259 -18.08 8.21 -11.09
C SER A 259 -19.30 8.04 -11.99
N ALA A 260 -19.10 7.57 -13.23
CA ALA A 260 -20.20 7.30 -14.16
C ALA A 260 -21.16 6.21 -13.66
N ARG A 261 -20.67 5.19 -12.90
CA ARG A 261 -21.50 4.14 -12.31
C ARG A 261 -22.20 4.56 -11.03
N LEU A 262 -21.50 5.37 -10.22
CA LEU A 262 -22.04 5.84 -8.94
C LEU A 262 -23.22 6.80 -9.13
N GLY A 263 -23.23 7.55 -10.23
CA GLY A 263 -24.35 8.41 -10.64
C GLY A 263 -24.80 9.33 -9.50
N GLU A 264 -26.12 9.51 -9.40
CA GLU A 264 -26.77 10.28 -8.33
C GLU A 264 -27.16 9.39 -7.13
N SER A 265 -26.31 8.43 -6.75
CA SER A 265 -26.61 7.53 -5.61
C SER A 265 -26.82 8.26 -4.29
N GLY A 266 -26.31 9.49 -4.16
CA GLY A 266 -26.35 10.29 -2.95
C GLY A 266 -25.55 9.66 -1.80
N LEU A 267 -24.56 8.81 -2.12
CA LEU A 267 -23.66 8.17 -1.16
C LEU A 267 -22.30 8.85 -1.22
N GLU A 268 -21.65 8.97 -0.07
CA GLU A 268 -20.23 9.31 -0.01
C GLU A 268 -19.41 8.11 -0.46
N ILE A 269 -18.37 8.35 -1.25
CA ILE A 269 -17.49 7.31 -1.79
C ILE A 269 -16.16 7.34 -1.08
N LEU A 270 -15.80 6.22 -0.46
CA LEU A 270 -14.47 6.01 0.11
C LEU A 270 -13.67 5.13 -0.84
N LEU A 271 -12.43 5.53 -1.13
CA LEU A 271 -11.45 4.73 -1.87
C LEU A 271 -10.23 4.52 -0.99
N GLU A 272 -9.63 3.31 -1.06
CA GLU A 272 -8.46 2.92 -0.25
C GLU A 272 -7.21 2.67 -1.14
N PRO A 273 -6.77 3.62 -1.98
CA PRO A 273 -5.59 3.43 -2.80
C PRO A 273 -4.33 3.43 -1.94
N GLY A 274 -3.44 2.48 -2.21
CA GLY A 274 -2.12 2.44 -1.58
C GLY A 274 -1.03 2.34 -2.64
N ARG A 275 -0.98 1.17 -3.30
CA ARG A 275 0.03 0.87 -4.33
C ARG A 275 0.11 1.92 -5.43
N SER A 276 -0.99 2.34 -5.98
CA SER A 276 -1.04 3.31 -7.08
C SER A 276 -0.58 4.71 -6.68
N ILE A 277 -0.66 5.06 -5.39
CA ILE A 277 -0.15 6.33 -4.89
C ILE A 277 1.37 6.27 -4.70
N VAL A 278 1.87 5.31 -3.94
CA VAL A 278 3.28 5.33 -3.51
C VAL A 278 4.20 4.38 -4.28
N GLY A 279 3.67 3.34 -4.92
CA GLY A 279 4.48 2.33 -5.61
C GLY A 279 5.44 2.95 -6.64
N PRO A 280 4.92 3.65 -7.67
CA PRO A 280 5.75 4.30 -8.69
C PRO A 280 6.57 5.46 -8.15
N ALA A 281 6.18 6.01 -7.00
CA ALA A 281 6.82 7.16 -6.36
C ALA A 281 8.09 6.79 -5.55
N GLY A 282 8.49 5.51 -5.52
CA GLY A 282 9.66 5.08 -4.76
C GLY A 282 10.55 4.10 -5.48
N VAL A 283 11.86 4.18 -5.19
CA VAL A 283 12.89 3.24 -5.63
C VAL A 283 13.71 2.74 -4.45
N LEU A 284 14.29 1.55 -4.60
CA LEU A 284 15.35 1.07 -3.72
C LEU A 284 16.68 1.22 -4.45
N LEU A 285 17.56 2.09 -3.93
CA LEU A 285 18.92 2.24 -4.42
C LEU A 285 19.81 1.13 -3.86
N THR A 286 20.67 0.57 -4.70
CA THR A 286 21.62 -0.47 -4.33
C THR A 286 22.92 -0.28 -5.06
N ARG A 287 24.02 -0.78 -4.49
CA ARG A 287 25.35 -0.76 -5.07
C ARG A 287 25.78 -2.14 -5.49
N VAL A 288 26.36 -2.26 -6.66
CA VAL A 288 27.03 -3.49 -7.12
C VAL A 288 28.30 -3.71 -6.28
N LEU A 289 28.34 -4.83 -5.58
CA LEU A 289 29.50 -5.25 -4.77
C LEU A 289 30.48 -6.08 -5.63
N TYR A 290 29.92 -7.10 -6.30
CA TYR A 290 30.71 -8.06 -7.06
C TYR A 290 30.01 -8.50 -8.33
N ARG A 291 30.81 -8.98 -9.28
CA ARG A 291 30.37 -9.81 -10.40
C ARG A 291 30.87 -11.23 -10.15
N LYS A 292 30.00 -12.19 -10.37
CA LYS A 292 30.36 -13.60 -10.23
C LYS A 292 29.80 -14.39 -11.40
N ARG A 293 30.55 -15.37 -11.88
CA ARG A 293 30.12 -16.35 -12.87
C ARG A 293 30.20 -17.75 -12.29
N ASN A 294 29.16 -18.56 -12.53
CA ASN A 294 29.16 -19.98 -12.19
C ASN A 294 28.63 -20.76 -13.39
N GLY A 295 29.53 -21.47 -14.09
CA GLY A 295 29.23 -22.07 -15.37
C GLY A 295 28.82 -21.03 -16.42
N ALA A 296 27.62 -21.17 -16.96
CA ALA A 296 27.04 -20.19 -17.91
C ALA A 296 26.27 -19.05 -17.24
N LYS A 297 26.02 -19.14 -15.93
CA LYS A 297 25.18 -18.17 -15.22
C LYS A 297 25.98 -17.01 -14.66
N GLU A 298 25.53 -15.80 -14.97
CA GLU A 298 26.09 -14.54 -14.45
C GLU A 298 25.30 -14.04 -13.24
N PHE A 299 26.02 -13.50 -12.26
CA PHE A 299 25.45 -12.89 -11.06
C PHE A 299 25.97 -11.47 -10.86
N VAL A 300 25.07 -10.54 -10.62
CA VAL A 300 25.33 -9.20 -10.13
C VAL A 300 25.01 -9.21 -8.64
N VAL A 301 26.03 -9.25 -7.80
CA VAL A 301 25.85 -9.24 -6.35
C VAL A 301 25.76 -7.80 -5.88
N VAL A 302 24.66 -7.44 -5.22
CA VAL A 302 24.39 -6.08 -4.73
C VAL A 302 24.30 -6.06 -3.20
N ASP A 303 24.31 -4.87 -2.60
CA ASP A 303 24.20 -4.70 -1.14
C ASP A 303 22.76 -4.74 -0.62
N ALA A 304 21.74 -4.49 -1.46
CA ALA A 304 20.35 -4.76 -1.12
C ALA A 304 20.04 -6.25 -1.20
N ALA A 305 19.07 -6.72 -0.41
CA ALA A 305 18.72 -8.12 -0.33
C ALA A 305 17.20 -8.34 -0.13
N MET A 306 16.80 -9.61 -0.04
CA MET A 306 15.41 -9.97 0.25
C MET A 306 14.91 -9.39 1.58
N ASN A 307 15.79 -9.13 2.54
CA ASN A 307 15.42 -8.47 3.80
C ASN A 307 15.07 -6.99 3.60
N ASP A 308 15.55 -6.35 2.55
CA ASP A 308 15.17 -4.98 2.18
C ASP A 308 13.91 -4.97 1.31
N LEU A 309 13.82 -5.87 0.31
CA LEU A 309 12.69 -5.99 -0.62
C LEU A 309 12.33 -7.46 -0.83
N ILE A 310 11.40 -7.97 -0.03
CA ILE A 310 11.00 -9.40 -0.03
C ILE A 310 10.16 -9.80 -1.25
N ARG A 311 9.53 -8.85 -1.94
CA ARG A 311 8.51 -9.12 -2.97
C ARG A 311 8.98 -10.04 -4.12
N PRO A 312 10.19 -9.91 -4.68
CA PRO A 312 10.68 -10.88 -5.68
C PRO A 312 10.72 -12.31 -5.15
N ALA A 313 11.23 -12.52 -3.92
CA ALA A 313 11.33 -13.84 -3.31
C ALA A 313 9.95 -14.40 -2.91
N LEU A 314 9.05 -13.57 -2.36
CA LEU A 314 7.77 -14.02 -1.80
C LEU A 314 6.69 -14.22 -2.86
N TYR A 315 6.63 -13.35 -3.86
CA TYR A 315 5.55 -13.32 -4.86
C TYR A 315 6.05 -13.58 -6.29
N GLY A 316 7.35 -13.80 -6.52
CA GLY A 316 7.92 -13.75 -7.86
C GLY A 316 7.73 -12.39 -8.54
N ALA A 317 7.55 -11.33 -7.74
CA ALA A 317 7.21 -10.01 -8.27
C ALA A 317 8.37 -9.44 -9.10
N HIS A 318 8.02 -8.96 -10.29
CA HIS A 318 8.95 -8.20 -11.10
C HIS A 318 9.12 -6.78 -10.55
N HIS A 319 10.35 -6.30 -10.55
CA HIS A 319 10.70 -4.88 -10.42
C HIS A 319 11.68 -4.54 -11.54
N GLU A 320 11.45 -3.43 -12.22
CA GLU A 320 12.44 -2.95 -13.18
C GLU A 320 13.68 -2.51 -12.44
N ILE A 321 14.86 -2.89 -12.94
CA ILE A 321 16.16 -2.53 -12.36
C ILE A 321 16.94 -1.75 -13.41
N VAL A 322 17.21 -0.49 -13.12
CA VAL A 322 17.87 0.42 -14.05
C VAL A 322 19.18 0.96 -13.46
N PRO A 323 20.19 1.28 -14.28
CA PRO A 323 21.40 1.91 -13.78
C PRO A 323 21.11 3.34 -13.31
N VAL A 324 21.71 3.76 -12.19
CA VAL A 324 21.64 5.16 -11.75
C VAL A 324 22.40 6.07 -12.72
N ARG A 325 23.45 5.53 -13.35
CA ARG A 325 24.14 6.19 -14.47
C ARG A 325 24.19 5.24 -15.67
N ARG A 326 23.62 5.68 -16.79
CA ARG A 326 23.71 4.94 -18.05
C ARG A 326 25.15 4.87 -18.53
N ASN A 327 25.55 3.72 -19.05
CA ASN A 327 26.81 3.51 -19.73
C ASN A 327 26.57 2.86 -21.10
N ALA A 328 27.61 2.83 -21.94
CA ALA A 328 27.56 2.25 -23.28
C ALA A 328 27.97 0.77 -23.32
N LEU A 329 28.07 0.11 -22.16
CA LEU A 329 28.41 -1.31 -22.11
C LEU A 329 27.25 -2.19 -22.67
N PRO A 330 27.57 -3.29 -23.32
CA PRO A 330 26.55 -4.20 -23.84
C PRO A 330 25.71 -4.79 -22.70
N GLU A 331 24.45 -5.07 -22.99
CA GLU A 331 23.59 -5.75 -22.03
C GLU A 331 24.05 -7.18 -21.74
N VAL A 332 23.71 -7.65 -20.57
CA VAL A 332 23.98 -9.02 -20.11
C VAL A 332 22.72 -9.63 -19.52
N THR A 333 22.62 -10.96 -19.60
CA THR A 333 21.59 -11.69 -18.84
C THR A 333 22.20 -12.17 -17.53
N ALA A 334 21.67 -11.68 -16.40
CA ALA A 334 22.19 -12.02 -15.08
C ALA A 334 21.09 -12.12 -14.01
N ASP A 335 21.38 -12.85 -12.93
CA ASP A 335 20.62 -12.73 -11.70
C ASP A 335 21.16 -11.56 -10.86
N VAL A 336 20.26 -10.74 -10.33
CA VAL A 336 20.61 -9.72 -9.34
C VAL A 336 20.31 -10.29 -7.97
N VAL A 337 21.35 -10.52 -7.18
CA VAL A 337 21.28 -11.25 -5.90
C VAL A 337 21.86 -10.41 -4.76
N GLY A 338 21.30 -10.58 -3.57
CA GLY A 338 21.80 -9.93 -2.36
C GLY A 338 22.82 -10.78 -1.59
N PRO A 339 23.25 -10.30 -0.41
CA PRO A 339 24.24 -10.97 0.46
C PRO A 339 23.60 -11.87 1.54
N VAL A 340 22.28 -12.06 1.57
CA VAL A 340 21.63 -12.95 2.54
C VAL A 340 21.96 -14.39 2.23
N CYS A 341 22.26 -15.16 3.29
CA CYS A 341 22.66 -16.58 3.16
C CYS A 341 21.47 -17.49 2.89
N GLU A 342 20.80 -17.26 1.78
CA GLU A 342 19.63 -18.04 1.32
C GLU A 342 19.52 -18.03 -0.20
N THR A 343 19.16 -19.16 -0.80
CA THR A 343 18.97 -19.29 -2.26
C THR A 343 17.82 -18.40 -2.77
N GLY A 344 16.87 -18.06 -1.90
CA GLY A 344 15.76 -17.14 -2.19
C GLY A 344 16.15 -15.68 -2.26
N ASP A 345 17.41 -15.32 -1.95
CA ASP A 345 17.86 -13.92 -1.97
C ASP A 345 18.21 -13.44 -3.37
N PHE A 346 17.18 -13.05 -4.10
CA PHE A 346 17.31 -12.42 -5.41
C PHE A 346 16.34 -11.24 -5.54
N LEU A 347 16.77 -10.20 -6.24
CA LEU A 347 15.94 -9.09 -6.68
C LEU A 347 15.43 -9.30 -8.11
N ALA A 348 16.17 -10.03 -8.92
CA ALA A 348 15.77 -10.47 -10.27
C ALA A 348 16.49 -11.74 -10.65
N ARG A 349 15.85 -12.55 -11.53
CA ARG A 349 16.43 -13.75 -12.13
C ARG A 349 16.39 -13.63 -13.65
N ASP A 350 17.44 -14.15 -14.30
CA ASP A 350 17.57 -14.19 -15.76
C ASP A 350 17.20 -12.87 -16.43
N ARG A 351 17.63 -11.76 -15.78
CA ARG A 351 17.30 -10.39 -16.20
C ARG A 351 18.26 -9.91 -17.27
N GLN A 352 17.70 -9.51 -18.43
CA GLN A 352 18.44 -8.71 -19.39
C GLN A 352 18.59 -7.30 -18.84
N MET A 353 19.81 -6.86 -18.65
CA MET A 353 20.12 -5.59 -18.02
C MET A 353 21.45 -5.01 -18.48
N VAL A 354 21.67 -3.72 -18.22
CA VAL A 354 22.96 -3.10 -18.45
C VAL A 354 24.07 -3.86 -17.70
N ASN A 355 25.24 -3.99 -18.33
CA ASN A 355 26.41 -4.63 -17.70
C ASN A 355 27.00 -3.72 -16.62
N ALA A 356 26.39 -3.74 -15.45
CA ALA A 356 26.83 -2.96 -14.30
C ALA A 356 28.07 -3.58 -13.66
N MET A 357 29.04 -2.74 -13.28
CA MET A 357 30.33 -3.13 -12.71
C MET A 357 30.38 -2.89 -11.20
N PRO A 358 31.27 -3.55 -10.45
CA PRO A 358 31.47 -3.27 -9.03
C PRO A 358 31.68 -1.78 -8.78
N GLY A 359 30.91 -1.23 -7.85
CA GLY A 359 30.89 0.20 -7.54
C GLY A 359 29.74 0.98 -8.19
N ASP A 360 29.12 0.47 -9.27
CA ASP A 360 27.97 1.09 -9.91
C ASP A 360 26.74 1.05 -8.99
N PHE A 361 25.87 2.04 -9.15
CA PHE A 361 24.58 2.08 -8.47
C PHE A 361 23.44 1.66 -9.40
N LEU A 362 22.52 0.89 -8.85
CA LEU A 362 21.27 0.48 -9.51
C LEU A 362 20.07 1.02 -8.73
N ALA A 363 18.98 1.27 -9.43
CA ALA A 363 17.69 1.61 -8.84
C ALA A 363 16.69 0.50 -9.17
N VAL A 364 16.12 -0.11 -8.12
CA VAL A 364 15.01 -1.05 -8.21
C VAL A 364 13.74 -0.22 -8.17
N CYS A 365 13.04 -0.14 -9.31
CA CYS A 365 11.90 0.75 -9.51
C CYS A 365 10.61 0.22 -8.85
N SER A 366 9.62 1.11 -8.71
CA SER A 366 8.29 0.80 -8.14
C SER A 366 8.36 0.14 -6.75
N ALA A 367 9.38 0.48 -5.96
CA ALA A 367 9.61 -0.04 -4.62
C ALA A 367 8.94 0.78 -3.49
N GLY A 368 8.19 1.82 -3.83
CA GLY A 368 7.55 2.71 -2.85
C GLY A 368 6.40 2.06 -2.06
N ALA A 369 5.77 1.02 -2.61
CA ALA A 369 4.72 0.27 -1.94
C ALA A 369 5.18 -1.15 -1.58
N TYR A 370 4.86 -1.59 -0.35
CA TYR A 370 5.18 -2.94 0.14
C TYR A 370 6.67 -3.30 0.04
N GLY A 371 7.54 -2.29 0.05
CA GLY A 371 8.98 -2.43 0.16
C GLY A 371 9.39 -2.33 1.63
N PHE A 372 9.73 -1.13 2.12
CA PHE A 372 10.22 -0.94 3.48
C PHE A 372 9.30 -1.53 4.57
N VAL A 373 7.99 -1.46 4.41
CA VAL A 373 7.01 -1.98 5.39
C VAL A 373 7.08 -3.50 5.59
N GLN A 374 7.63 -4.24 4.62
CA GLN A 374 7.88 -5.68 4.70
C GLN A 374 9.36 -6.01 4.95
N SER A 375 10.21 -5.02 5.15
CA SER A 375 11.62 -5.25 5.44
C SER A 375 11.82 -5.88 6.82
N SER A 376 12.91 -6.61 6.97
CA SER A 376 13.26 -7.32 8.18
C SER A 376 14.76 -7.19 8.53
N ASN A 377 15.13 -7.70 9.69
CA ASN A 377 16.53 -7.79 10.10
C ASN A 377 17.10 -9.21 9.86
N TYR A 378 16.59 -9.91 8.83
CA TYR A 378 17.09 -11.26 8.51
C TYR A 378 18.62 -11.24 8.30
N ASN A 379 19.31 -12.26 8.78
CA ASN A 379 20.77 -12.33 8.92
C ASN A 379 21.37 -11.17 9.76
N SER A 380 20.60 -10.60 10.71
CA SER A 380 21.00 -9.45 11.55
C SER A 380 21.45 -8.24 10.73
N ARG A 381 20.84 -8.03 9.56
CA ARG A 381 21.13 -6.87 8.71
C ARG A 381 20.31 -5.67 9.17
N PRO A 382 20.95 -4.49 9.38
CA PRO A 382 20.23 -3.25 9.65
C PRO A 382 19.30 -2.86 8.49
N ARG A 383 18.07 -2.43 8.80
CA ARG A 383 17.15 -1.94 7.78
C ARG A 383 17.65 -0.65 7.14
N ALA A 384 17.38 -0.50 5.87
CA ALA A 384 17.80 0.64 5.05
C ALA A 384 17.20 1.97 5.55
N PRO A 385 17.84 3.13 5.30
CA PRO A 385 17.23 4.43 5.53
C PRO A 385 16.14 4.70 4.51
N GLU A 386 15.21 5.61 4.88
CA GLU A 386 14.21 6.17 3.97
C GLU A 386 14.49 7.65 3.74
N VAL A 387 14.42 8.09 2.49
CA VAL A 387 14.70 9.45 2.04
C VAL A 387 13.50 9.98 1.28
N LEU A 388 13.05 11.18 1.61
CA LEU A 388 12.02 11.92 0.87
C LEU A 388 12.67 13.07 0.12
N VAL A 389 12.42 13.15 -1.18
CA VAL A 389 12.87 14.22 -2.08
C VAL A 389 11.71 15.17 -2.34
N GLU A 390 11.96 16.47 -2.21
CA GLU A 390 11.02 17.56 -2.51
C GLU A 390 11.75 18.61 -3.37
N GLY A 391 11.49 18.63 -4.66
CA GLY A 391 12.15 19.50 -5.62
C GLY A 391 13.66 19.24 -5.71
N ALA A 392 14.47 20.24 -5.34
CA ALA A 392 15.93 20.16 -5.33
C ALA A 392 16.52 19.73 -3.96
N ALA A 393 15.68 19.51 -2.96
CA ALA A 393 16.08 19.13 -1.62
C ALA A 393 15.69 17.69 -1.28
N TYR A 394 16.39 17.10 -0.31
CA TYR A 394 16.00 15.81 0.26
C TYR A 394 16.21 15.79 1.78
N ARG A 395 15.48 14.91 2.43
CA ARG A 395 15.60 14.66 3.87
C ARG A 395 15.69 13.15 4.12
N VAL A 396 16.59 12.74 5.01
CA VAL A 396 16.54 11.37 5.57
C VAL A 396 15.41 11.36 6.60
N VAL A 397 14.29 10.73 6.22
CA VAL A 397 13.06 10.70 7.04
C VAL A 397 13.02 9.50 7.98
N ARG A 398 13.86 8.51 7.73
CA ARG A 398 14.22 7.42 8.65
C ARG A 398 15.70 7.15 8.50
N ARG A 399 16.45 7.17 9.60
CA ARG A 399 17.86 6.80 9.58
C ARG A 399 18.05 5.30 9.32
N ARG A 400 19.19 4.91 8.82
CA ARG A 400 19.64 3.51 8.80
C ARG A 400 19.68 2.99 10.24
N GLU A 401 19.26 1.75 10.45
CA GLU A 401 19.47 1.09 11.73
C GLU A 401 20.96 0.87 12.01
N THR A 402 21.32 0.93 13.28
CA THR A 402 22.66 0.58 13.78
C THR A 402 22.64 -0.82 14.40
N TYR A 403 23.80 -1.35 14.76
CA TYR A 403 23.85 -2.65 15.46
C TYR A 403 23.20 -2.59 16.84
N GLU A 404 23.22 -1.42 17.49
CA GLU A 404 22.50 -1.19 18.76
C GLU A 404 20.97 -1.25 18.56
N ASP A 405 20.46 -0.82 17.40
CA ASP A 405 19.03 -0.96 17.10
C ASP A 405 18.61 -2.43 16.96
N LEU A 406 19.51 -3.32 16.49
CA LEU A 406 19.21 -4.73 16.32
C LEU A 406 18.96 -5.45 17.66
N VAL A 407 19.64 -5.04 18.71
CA VAL A 407 19.55 -5.66 20.05
C VAL A 407 18.67 -4.85 21.02
N ARG A 408 17.97 -3.85 20.52
CA ARG A 408 17.10 -3.01 21.36
C ARG A 408 15.99 -3.84 22.02
N GLY A 409 15.93 -3.83 23.33
CA GLY A 409 14.94 -4.58 24.12
C GLY A 409 15.36 -6.01 24.43
N GLU A 410 16.55 -6.45 24.00
CA GLU A 410 17.13 -7.72 24.40
C GLU A 410 17.89 -7.57 25.73
N THR A 411 17.88 -8.61 26.53
CA THR A 411 18.65 -8.70 27.80
C THR A 411 19.45 -9.99 27.81
N ILE A 412 20.68 -9.90 28.34
CA ILE A 412 21.48 -11.08 28.68
C ILE A 412 21.07 -11.45 30.11
N GLY A 413 20.36 -12.59 30.27
CA GLY A 413 19.77 -13.05 31.53
C GLY A 413 20.80 -13.28 32.64
#